data_df742c886cfbc1c0033f8a594db0fd36
#
_entry.id   df742c886cfbc1c0033f8a594db0fd36
#
_cell.length_a   1.000
_cell.length_b   1.000
_cell.length_c   1.000
_cell.angle_alpha   90.00
_cell.angle_beta   90.00
_cell.angle_gamma   90.00
#
_symmetry.space_group_name_H-M   'P 1'
#
loop_
_entity.id
_entity.type
_entity.pdbx_description
1 polymer ?
#
loop_
_entity_poly.entity_id
_entity_poly.type
_entity_poly.pdbx_seq_one_letter_code
_entity_poly.pdbx_strand_id
1 'polypeptide(L)'
;MSMHERNYDSPIGLIYISCDEKGITEISFDKISEYQDEHPLLMKTVGILDAYFNGKEVQDILPVHINGTPFRMKVWNKLCDIPYGTTVSYQSIARMFSDTMSSQAIGQAVHHNPISILIPCHRVIGKNGLLVGYGGGLDRKKYLLELEKTERVFDIKVEGGVE
;
A
#
# COMPACT_ATOMS: atom_id res chain seq x y z
N MET A 1 -19.62 14.54 0.44
CA MET A 1 -18.82 13.80 1.40
C MET A 1 -17.58 14.61 1.76
N SER A 2 -17.34 14.81 3.05
CA SER A 2 -16.20 15.60 3.49
C SER A 2 -14.92 14.79 3.39
N MET A 3 -13.88 15.42 2.87
CA MET A 3 -12.54 14.85 2.83
C MET A 3 -11.72 15.43 3.97
N HIS A 4 -10.92 14.57 4.59
CA HIS A 4 -9.98 14.94 5.62
C HIS A 4 -8.60 14.47 5.19
N GLU A 5 -7.58 15.23 5.54
CA GLU A 5 -6.23 14.89 5.13
C GLU A 5 -5.18 15.38 6.11
N ARG A 6 -4.04 14.71 6.09
CA ARG A 6 -2.87 15.12 6.85
C ARG A 6 -1.62 14.51 6.25
N ASN A 7 -0.47 15.00 6.69
CA ASN A 7 0.82 14.38 6.39
C ASN A 7 1.27 13.55 7.58
N TYR A 8 2.00 12.49 7.28
CA TYR A 8 2.72 11.72 8.27
C TYR A 8 4.21 11.78 7.93
N ASP A 9 5.03 12.19 8.89
CA ASP A 9 6.48 12.32 8.70
C ASP A 9 7.15 10.97 8.97
N SER A 10 7.51 10.27 7.89
CA SER A 10 8.13 8.96 7.98
C SER A 10 9.64 9.04 7.80
N PRO A 11 10.38 7.95 8.13
CA PRO A 11 11.83 7.90 7.84
C PRO A 11 12.19 8.07 6.37
N ILE A 12 11.25 7.89 5.47
CA ILE A 12 11.48 7.99 4.03
C ILE A 12 10.74 9.16 3.38
N GLY A 13 10.33 10.13 4.19
CA GLY A 13 9.70 11.37 3.73
C GLY A 13 8.24 11.48 4.15
N LEU A 14 7.63 12.55 3.72
CA LEU A 14 6.23 12.81 4.04
C LEU A 14 5.32 11.85 3.30
N ILE A 15 4.37 11.28 4.02
CA ILE A 15 3.32 10.44 3.48
C ILE A 15 2.01 11.21 3.60
N TYR A 16 1.31 11.37 2.49
CA TYR A 16 0.00 11.99 2.44
C TYR A 16 -1.06 10.94 2.77
N ILE A 17 -1.97 11.29 3.66
CA ILE A 17 -3.07 10.41 4.06
C ILE A 17 -4.37 11.18 3.93
N SER A 18 -5.36 10.59 3.28
CA SER A 18 -6.70 11.17 3.19
C SER A 18 -7.77 10.14 3.47
N CYS A 19 -8.91 10.62 3.93
CA CYS A 19 -10.08 9.78 4.19
C CYS A 19 -11.37 10.55 3.99
N ASP A 20 -12.45 9.82 3.85
CA ASP A 20 -13.81 10.31 4.04
C ASP A 20 -14.44 9.52 5.19
N GLU A 21 -15.77 9.61 5.36
CA GLU A 21 -16.47 8.93 6.44
C GLU A 21 -16.51 7.41 6.26
N LYS A 22 -16.28 6.92 5.05
CA LYS A 22 -16.33 5.47 4.75
C LYS A 22 -14.99 4.78 4.93
N GLY A 23 -13.88 5.49 4.77
CA GLY A 23 -12.58 4.87 4.90
C GLY A 23 -11.45 5.74 4.38
N ILE A 24 -10.26 5.20 4.44
CA ILE A 24 -9.06 5.80 3.90
C ILE A 24 -9.16 5.80 2.37
N THR A 25 -8.89 6.94 1.77
CA THR A 25 -8.99 7.12 0.32
C THR A 25 -7.64 7.15 -0.38
N GLU A 26 -6.58 7.55 0.34
CA GLU A 26 -5.25 7.60 -0.25
C GLU A 26 -4.16 7.54 0.84
N ILE A 27 -3.10 6.81 0.55
CA ILE A 27 -1.83 6.86 1.27
C ILE A 27 -0.76 6.89 0.18
N SER A 28 -0.03 8.01 0.06
CA SER A 28 0.92 8.17 -1.04
C SER A 28 2.07 9.11 -0.68
N PHE A 29 3.10 9.09 -1.54
CA PHE A 29 4.25 9.99 -1.41
C PHE A 29 4.15 11.18 -2.37
N ASP A 30 3.07 11.29 -3.14
CA ASP A 30 2.99 12.20 -4.29
C ASP A 30 2.44 13.57 -3.94
N LYS A 31 1.88 13.72 -2.75
CA LYS A 31 1.17 14.94 -2.34
C LYS A 31 1.64 15.41 -0.99
N ILE A 32 1.42 16.69 -0.75
CA ILE A 32 1.61 17.30 0.57
C ILE A 32 0.31 18.00 0.92
N SER A 33 -0.23 17.71 2.10
CA SER A 33 -1.44 18.38 2.57
C SER A 33 -1.10 19.71 3.23
N GLU A 34 -1.98 20.69 3.06
CA GLU A 34 -1.95 21.93 3.85
C GLU A 34 -2.67 21.77 5.17
N TYR A 35 -3.31 20.64 5.42
CA TYR A 35 -4.10 20.37 6.61
C TYR A 35 -3.46 19.29 7.45
N GLN A 36 -3.72 19.32 8.74
CA GLN A 36 -3.32 18.28 9.70
C GLN A 36 -4.55 17.86 10.48
N ASP A 37 -5.53 17.34 9.76
CA ASP A 37 -6.80 16.92 10.36
C ASP A 37 -6.58 15.77 11.32
N GLU A 38 -7.43 15.70 12.35
CA GLU A 38 -7.36 14.68 13.38
C GLU A 38 -8.55 13.71 13.31
N HIS A 39 -9.06 13.47 12.11
CA HIS A 39 -10.12 12.49 11.93
C HIS A 39 -9.68 11.13 12.47
N PRO A 40 -10.55 10.39 13.19
CA PRO A 40 -10.16 9.12 13.78
C PRO A 40 -9.52 8.11 12.84
N LEU A 41 -9.97 8.05 11.58
CA LEU A 41 -9.37 7.16 10.59
C LEU A 41 -7.95 7.57 10.23
N LEU A 42 -7.67 8.88 10.15
CA LEU A 42 -6.34 9.38 9.90
C LEU A 42 -5.41 9.05 11.07
N MET A 43 -5.89 9.27 12.30
CA MET A 43 -5.07 9.02 13.49
C MET A 43 -4.82 7.53 13.68
N LYS A 44 -5.77 6.68 13.34
CA LYS A 44 -5.57 5.23 13.33
C LYS A 44 -4.48 4.84 12.33
N THR A 45 -4.51 5.42 11.14
CA THR A 45 -3.50 5.16 10.10
C THR A 45 -2.12 5.63 10.55
N VAL A 46 -2.03 6.79 11.18
CA VAL A 46 -0.76 7.27 11.75
C VAL A 46 -0.20 6.26 12.74
N GLY A 47 -1.04 5.74 13.64
CA GLY A 47 -0.62 4.73 14.60
C GLY A 47 -0.10 3.45 13.95
N ILE A 48 -0.77 3.00 12.89
CA ILE A 48 -0.35 1.82 12.13
C ILE A 48 1.00 2.07 11.45
N LEU A 49 1.16 3.22 10.81
CA LEU A 49 2.42 3.57 10.14
C LEU A 49 3.56 3.72 11.15
N ASP A 50 3.30 4.33 12.31
CA ASP A 50 4.29 4.40 13.39
C ASP A 50 4.75 3.01 13.82
N ALA A 51 3.82 2.08 14.02
CA ALA A 51 4.15 0.72 14.37
C ALA A 51 4.97 0.05 13.27
N TYR A 52 4.57 0.27 12.02
CA TYR A 52 5.27 -0.30 10.87
C TYR A 52 6.74 0.15 10.83
N PHE A 53 6.98 1.45 10.89
CA PHE A 53 8.34 2.00 10.78
C PHE A 53 9.20 1.77 12.01
N ASN A 54 8.60 1.56 13.18
CA ASN A 54 9.33 1.33 14.42
C ASN A 54 9.47 -0.15 14.78
N GLY A 55 9.15 -1.05 13.88
CA GLY A 55 9.34 -2.49 14.10
C GLY A 55 8.41 -3.11 15.12
N LYS A 56 7.30 -2.46 15.42
CA LYS A 56 6.33 -2.97 16.41
C LYS A 56 5.33 -3.88 15.73
N GLU A 57 4.85 -4.85 16.51
CA GLU A 57 3.82 -5.76 16.02
C GLU A 57 2.45 -5.10 16.10
N VAL A 58 1.63 -5.36 15.06
CA VAL A 58 0.26 -4.85 15.03
C VAL A 58 -0.61 -5.78 14.19
N GLN A 59 -1.82 -6.00 14.66
CA GLN A 59 -2.89 -6.66 13.89
C GLN A 59 -4.11 -5.76 13.99
N ASP A 60 -4.64 -5.36 12.85
CA ASP A 60 -5.77 -4.44 12.84
C ASP A 60 -6.50 -4.52 11.50
N ILE A 61 -7.63 -3.85 11.43
CA ILE A 61 -8.43 -3.70 10.22
C ILE A 61 -8.54 -2.22 9.95
N LEU A 62 -8.26 -1.81 8.71
CA LEU A 62 -8.37 -0.42 8.30
C LEU A 62 -9.42 -0.32 7.19
N PRO A 63 -10.52 0.39 7.42
CA PRO A 63 -11.49 0.62 6.35
C PRO A 63 -10.90 1.52 5.27
N VAL A 64 -11.09 1.13 4.03
CA VAL A 64 -10.66 1.92 2.88
C VAL A 64 -11.86 2.20 1.98
N HIS A 65 -11.80 3.32 1.29
CA HIS A 65 -12.81 3.70 0.31
C HIS A 65 -12.08 4.16 -0.96
N ILE A 66 -11.84 3.20 -1.84
CA ILE A 66 -11.00 3.42 -3.02
C ILE A 66 -11.76 3.08 -4.28
N ASN A 67 -11.35 3.71 -5.37
CA ASN A 67 -11.93 3.50 -6.69
C ASN A 67 -10.88 2.97 -7.64
N GLY A 68 -11.28 2.01 -8.45
CA GLY A 68 -10.44 1.49 -9.51
C GLY A 68 -11.28 0.72 -10.50
N THR A 69 -10.69 0.40 -11.64
CA THR A 69 -11.35 -0.50 -12.59
C THR A 69 -11.51 -1.88 -11.94
N PRO A 70 -12.46 -2.72 -12.40
CA PRO A 70 -12.59 -4.07 -11.87
C PRO A 70 -11.29 -4.86 -11.90
N PHE A 71 -10.51 -4.70 -12.95
CA PHE A 71 -9.20 -5.35 -13.06
C PHE A 71 -8.23 -4.87 -11.98
N ARG A 72 -8.09 -3.54 -11.82
CA ARG A 72 -7.21 -2.97 -10.79
C ARG A 72 -7.61 -3.44 -9.40
N MET A 73 -8.90 -3.47 -9.11
CA MET A 73 -9.38 -3.93 -7.81
C MET A 73 -8.99 -5.37 -7.55
N LYS A 74 -9.09 -6.23 -8.56
CA LYS A 74 -8.66 -7.63 -8.42
C LYS A 74 -7.16 -7.74 -8.17
N VAL A 75 -6.36 -6.94 -8.87
CA VAL A 75 -4.91 -6.91 -8.65
C VAL A 75 -4.59 -6.45 -7.24
N TRP A 76 -5.19 -5.34 -6.79
CA TRP A 76 -4.94 -4.82 -5.44
C TRP A 76 -5.35 -5.82 -4.36
N ASN A 77 -6.44 -6.55 -4.55
CA ASN A 77 -6.83 -7.62 -3.62
C ASN A 77 -5.77 -8.72 -3.56
N LYS A 78 -5.17 -9.08 -4.70
CA LYS A 78 -4.08 -10.06 -4.71
C LYS A 78 -2.86 -9.56 -3.96
N LEU A 79 -2.55 -8.27 -4.06
CA LEU A 79 -1.43 -7.70 -3.32
C LEU A 79 -1.63 -7.85 -1.81
N CYS A 80 -2.86 -7.71 -1.34
CA CYS A 80 -3.17 -7.84 0.08
C CYS A 80 -2.88 -9.23 0.64
N ASP A 81 -2.79 -10.25 -0.23
CA ASP A 81 -2.47 -11.61 0.18
C ASP A 81 -0.97 -11.88 0.30
N ILE A 82 -0.12 -10.93 -0.10
CA ILE A 82 1.33 -11.09 0.01
C ILE A 82 1.75 -10.88 1.46
N PRO A 83 2.26 -11.92 2.14
CA PRO A 83 2.60 -11.78 3.55
C PRO A 83 3.75 -10.79 3.78
N TYR A 84 3.72 -10.17 4.95
CA TYR A 84 4.82 -9.34 5.44
C TYR A 84 6.15 -10.10 5.36
N GLY A 85 7.17 -9.44 4.85
CA GLY A 85 8.50 -10.04 4.75
C GLY A 85 8.70 -10.95 3.54
N THR A 86 7.73 -11.04 2.63
CA THR A 86 7.85 -11.85 1.42
C THR A 86 7.71 -10.98 0.18
N THR A 87 8.15 -11.52 -0.95
CA THR A 87 8.02 -10.85 -2.24
C THR A 87 7.47 -11.82 -3.27
N VAL A 88 6.81 -11.28 -4.29
CA VAL A 88 6.34 -12.04 -5.45
C VAL A 88 6.72 -11.28 -6.72
N SER A 89 6.82 -11.99 -7.84
CA SER A 89 7.11 -11.34 -9.11
C SER A 89 5.81 -10.88 -9.79
N TYR A 90 5.94 -9.88 -10.67
CA TYR A 90 4.82 -9.46 -11.53
C TYR A 90 4.28 -10.64 -12.33
N GLN A 91 5.18 -11.50 -12.83
CA GLN A 91 4.77 -12.67 -13.60
C GLN A 91 3.97 -13.67 -12.76
N SER A 92 4.37 -13.88 -11.50
CA SER A 92 3.63 -14.77 -10.60
C SER A 92 2.19 -14.30 -10.42
N ILE A 93 2.01 -12.99 -10.25
CA ILE A 93 0.66 -12.43 -10.12
C ILE A 93 -0.09 -12.59 -11.43
N ALA A 94 0.55 -12.34 -12.58
CA ALA A 94 -0.08 -12.51 -13.89
C ALA A 94 -0.59 -13.94 -14.07
N ARG A 95 0.19 -14.94 -13.67
CA ARG A 95 -0.21 -16.35 -13.77
C ARG A 95 -1.42 -16.69 -12.91
N MET A 96 -1.67 -15.93 -11.84
CA MET A 96 -2.88 -16.12 -11.02
C MET A 96 -4.15 -15.71 -11.77
N PHE A 97 -4.04 -14.85 -12.78
CA PHE A 97 -5.18 -14.41 -13.59
C PHE A 97 -5.41 -15.34 -14.79
N SER A 98 -4.37 -15.60 -15.58
CA SER A 98 -4.43 -16.50 -16.72
C SER A 98 -3.04 -16.76 -17.27
N ASP A 99 -2.92 -17.75 -18.15
CA ASP A 99 -1.65 -18.06 -18.81
C ASP A 99 -1.22 -17.00 -19.81
N THR A 100 -2.16 -16.14 -20.23
CA THR A 100 -1.89 -15.11 -21.24
C THR A 100 -1.83 -13.70 -20.66
N MET A 101 -2.07 -13.54 -19.36
CA MET A 101 -1.99 -12.22 -18.73
C MET A 101 -0.55 -11.70 -18.77
N SER A 102 -0.37 -10.46 -19.21
CA SER A 102 0.97 -9.87 -19.27
C SER A 102 1.41 -9.33 -17.93
N SER A 103 2.71 -9.46 -17.65
CA SER A 103 3.32 -8.83 -16.47
C SER A 103 3.22 -7.32 -16.54
N GLN A 104 3.22 -6.75 -17.75
CA GLN A 104 3.09 -5.31 -17.94
C GLN A 104 1.72 -4.80 -17.50
N ALA A 105 0.64 -5.54 -17.82
CA ALA A 105 -0.70 -5.17 -17.38
C ALA A 105 -0.80 -5.20 -15.84
N ILE A 106 -0.20 -6.20 -15.21
CA ILE A 106 -0.13 -6.27 -13.75
C ILE A 106 0.65 -5.07 -13.20
N GLY A 107 1.81 -4.75 -13.79
CA GLY A 107 2.64 -3.62 -13.36
C GLY A 107 1.90 -2.30 -13.42
N GLN A 108 1.11 -2.08 -14.46
CA GLN A 108 0.28 -0.88 -14.59
C GLN A 108 -0.72 -0.76 -13.43
N ALA A 109 -1.41 -1.85 -13.13
CA ALA A 109 -2.38 -1.88 -12.03
C ALA A 109 -1.69 -1.66 -10.68
N VAL A 110 -0.55 -2.30 -10.45
CA VAL A 110 0.26 -2.16 -9.22
C VAL A 110 0.70 -0.70 -9.05
N HIS A 111 1.13 -0.07 -10.14
CA HIS A 111 1.58 1.33 -10.11
C HIS A 111 0.47 2.30 -9.69
N HIS A 112 -0.79 1.98 -9.96
CA HIS A 112 -1.92 2.84 -9.64
C HIS A 112 -2.53 2.58 -8.26
N ASN A 113 -1.87 1.78 -7.43
CA ASN A 113 -2.32 1.49 -6.06
C ASN A 113 -2.48 2.78 -5.25
N PRO A 114 -3.70 3.08 -4.74
CA PRO A 114 -3.93 4.32 -3.99
C PRO A 114 -3.53 4.25 -2.52
N ILE A 115 -3.21 3.06 -2.00
CA ILE A 115 -2.94 2.83 -0.57
C ILE A 115 -1.53 2.24 -0.42
N SER A 116 -0.52 3.07 -0.58
CA SER A 116 0.87 2.62 -0.46
C SER A 116 1.14 2.00 0.92
N ILE A 117 2.06 1.05 0.98
CA ILE A 117 2.49 0.33 2.18
C ILE A 117 1.45 -0.68 2.68
N LEU A 118 0.21 -0.26 2.93
CA LEU A 118 -0.79 -1.15 3.52
C LEU A 118 -1.44 -2.06 2.48
N ILE A 119 -1.55 -1.61 1.22
CA ILE A 119 -1.70 -2.53 0.09
C ILE A 119 -0.30 -2.67 -0.48
N PRO A 120 0.37 -3.79 -0.24
CA PRO A 120 1.84 -3.84 -0.29
C PRO A 120 2.41 -3.97 -1.70
N CYS A 121 2.23 -2.95 -2.53
CA CYS A 121 2.76 -2.94 -3.89
C CYS A 121 4.30 -2.99 -3.93
N HIS A 122 4.97 -2.58 -2.85
CA HIS A 122 6.42 -2.67 -2.75
C HIS A 122 6.93 -4.12 -2.68
N ARG A 123 6.06 -5.09 -2.37
CA ARG A 123 6.42 -6.52 -2.31
C ARG A 123 6.39 -7.21 -3.68
N VAL A 124 6.06 -6.46 -4.74
CA VAL A 124 6.09 -7.00 -6.10
C VAL A 124 7.40 -6.61 -6.75
N ILE A 125 8.15 -7.58 -7.21
CA ILE A 125 9.49 -7.38 -7.78
C ILE A 125 9.55 -7.91 -9.21
N GLY A 126 10.57 -7.48 -9.92
CA GLY A 126 10.82 -7.95 -11.28
C GLY A 126 11.45 -9.32 -11.31
N LYS A 127 11.66 -9.82 -12.52
CA LYS A 127 12.29 -11.10 -12.76
C LYS A 127 13.69 -11.14 -12.11
N ASN A 128 14.03 -12.27 -11.50
CA ASN A 128 15.30 -12.50 -10.82
C ASN A 128 15.54 -11.54 -9.65
N GLY A 129 14.46 -11.08 -9.01
CA GLY A 129 14.57 -10.21 -7.82
C GLY A 129 14.91 -8.76 -8.11
N LEU A 130 14.84 -8.33 -9.37
CA LEU A 130 15.13 -6.95 -9.73
C LEU A 130 14.10 -6.00 -9.15
N LEU A 131 14.56 -4.92 -8.53
CA LEU A 131 13.68 -3.85 -8.06
C LEU A 131 13.35 -2.95 -9.24
N VAL A 132 12.11 -3.03 -9.71
CA VAL A 132 11.63 -2.22 -10.83
C VAL A 132 10.30 -1.61 -10.44
N GLY A 133 10.12 -0.35 -10.81
CA GLY A 133 8.86 0.35 -10.67
C GLY A 133 8.32 0.44 -9.25
N TYR A 134 8.23 1.65 -8.73
CA TYR A 134 7.50 1.94 -7.50
C TYR A 134 7.12 3.41 -7.53
N GLY A 135 5.84 3.71 -7.24
CA GLY A 135 5.35 5.09 -7.24
C GLY A 135 6.11 6.00 -6.30
N GLY A 136 6.58 5.47 -5.18
CA GLY A 136 7.40 6.21 -4.23
C GLY A 136 8.89 6.27 -4.55
N GLY A 137 9.34 5.64 -5.65
CA GLY A 137 10.75 5.58 -6.04
C GLY A 137 11.46 4.33 -5.52
N LEU A 138 12.50 3.90 -6.23
CA LEU A 138 13.20 2.65 -5.92
C LEU A 138 13.91 2.67 -4.57
N ASP A 139 14.42 3.83 -4.14
CA ASP A 139 15.06 3.96 -2.84
C ASP A 139 14.08 3.66 -1.71
N ARG A 140 12.85 4.18 -1.81
CA ARG A 140 11.80 3.90 -0.83
C ARG A 140 11.39 2.43 -0.86
N LYS A 141 11.25 1.86 -2.04
CA LYS A 141 10.94 0.42 -2.20
C LYS A 141 11.99 -0.44 -1.50
N LYS A 142 13.26 -0.15 -1.73
CA LYS A 142 14.37 -0.86 -1.09
C LYS A 142 14.31 -0.73 0.43
N TYR A 143 14.06 0.48 0.93
CA TYR A 143 13.96 0.72 2.36
C TYR A 143 12.84 -0.14 2.99
N LEU A 144 11.66 -0.15 2.36
CA LEU A 144 10.52 -0.91 2.87
C LEU A 144 10.82 -2.42 2.89
N LEU A 145 11.43 -2.94 1.83
CA LEU A 145 11.78 -4.35 1.77
C LEU A 145 12.84 -4.73 2.82
N GLU A 146 13.83 -3.88 3.05
CA GLU A 146 14.84 -4.11 4.09
C GLU A 146 14.21 -4.06 5.48
N LEU A 147 13.29 -3.12 5.71
CA LEU A 147 12.58 -3.01 6.97
C LEU A 147 11.78 -4.29 7.27
N GLU A 148 11.23 -4.93 6.25
CA GLU A 148 10.40 -6.12 6.40
C GLU A 148 11.19 -7.41 6.54
N LYS A 149 12.51 -7.36 6.57
CA LYS A 149 13.34 -8.56 6.75
C LYS A 149 13.41 -9.06 8.19
N THR A 150 12.65 -8.50 9.09
CA THR A 150 12.59 -8.91 10.49
C THR A 150 11.33 -9.75 10.74
N GLU A 151 11.44 -10.76 11.61
CA GLU A 151 10.27 -11.52 12.01
C GLU A 151 9.44 -10.71 13.01
N ARG A 152 8.21 -10.45 12.65
CA ARG A 152 7.22 -9.81 13.53
C ARG A 152 5.84 -10.00 12.95
N VAL A 153 4.82 -9.86 13.79
CA VAL A 153 3.44 -9.88 13.33
C VAL A 153 3.07 -8.47 12.91
N PHE A 154 2.91 -8.27 11.62
CA PHE A 154 2.35 -7.04 11.07
C PHE A 154 1.28 -7.42 10.06
N ASP A 155 0.03 -7.41 10.50
CA ASP A 155 -1.10 -7.86 9.70
C ASP A 155 -2.20 -6.81 9.76
N ILE A 156 -2.29 -6.02 8.71
CA ILE A 156 -3.34 -5.03 8.55
C ILE A 156 -4.25 -5.48 7.42
N LYS A 157 -5.50 -5.73 7.75
CA LYS A 157 -6.50 -6.03 6.74
C LYS A 157 -7.17 -4.75 6.32
N VAL A 158 -7.04 -4.42 5.03
CA VAL A 158 -7.80 -3.30 4.47
C VAL A 158 -9.15 -3.84 4.02
N GLU A 159 -10.20 -3.23 4.53
CA GLU A 159 -11.57 -3.63 4.22
C GLU A 159 -12.35 -2.41 3.74
N GLY A 160 -13.18 -2.62 2.77
CA GLY A 160 -14.07 -1.55 2.40
C GLY A 160 -14.52 -1.59 0.98
N GLY A 161 -15.40 -0.65 0.74
CA GLY A 161 -16.12 -0.56 -0.49
C GLY A 161 -15.29 -0.03 -1.62
N VAL A 162 -15.53 -0.66 -2.70
CA VAL A 162 -15.28 -0.17 -4.03
C VAL A 162 -16.54 0.51 -4.47
N GLU A 163 -16.40 1.69 -4.94
CA GLU A 163 -17.52 2.38 -5.59
C GLU A 163 -17.35 2.31 -7.09
#